data_5a4e1076fc04e207837d98e78f5b5357
#
_entry.id   5a4e1076fc04e207837d98e78f5b5357
#
_cell.length_a   1.000
_cell.length_b   1.000
_cell.length_c   1.000
_cell.angle_alpha   90.00
_cell.angle_beta   90.00
_cell.angle_gamma   90.00
#
_symmetry.space_group_name_H-M   'P 1'
#
loop_
_entity.id
_entity.type
_entity.pdbx_description
1 polymer ?
#
loop_
_entity_poly.entity_id
_entity_poly.type
_entity_poly.pdbx_seq_one_letter_code
_entity_poly.pdbx_strand_id
1 'polypeptide(L)'
;VFTHLNIYLNNTSRRQEVFNSTEIQSLKADERNFTITFAALDYVNSPAIKYAYRIQGLNDQWIELGNSHSASLANIPAGDYLFQVKSTNGDGVWVDNATSLPIHIEPTFFETIWAILLYIVIGIAALLIVIYIVIRITNLQRRVDFEQQLSNLKLRFFTDISHELRTPL
;
A
#
# COMPACT_ATOMS: atom_id res chain seq x y z
N VAL A 1 0.61 31.33 -20.15
CA VAL A 1 -0.34 31.17 -19.05
C VAL A 1 -1.31 30.07 -19.47
N PHE A 2 -1.49 29.03 -18.63
CA PHE A 2 -2.49 27.99 -18.85
C PHE A 2 -3.87 28.53 -18.46
N THR A 3 -4.89 28.32 -19.29
CA THR A 3 -6.25 28.88 -19.08
C THR A 3 -7.20 27.90 -18.46
N HIS A 4 -7.04 26.62 -18.73
CA HIS A 4 -7.95 25.60 -18.23
C HIS A 4 -7.16 24.39 -17.77
N LEU A 5 -7.39 23.98 -16.53
CA LEU A 5 -6.89 22.77 -15.95
C LEU A 5 -8.10 21.98 -15.46
N ASN A 6 -8.32 20.81 -16.01
CA ASN A 6 -9.46 19.97 -15.66
C ASN A 6 -8.98 18.59 -15.25
N ILE A 7 -9.53 18.05 -14.17
CA ILE A 7 -9.29 16.70 -13.74
C ILE A 7 -10.50 15.84 -14.11
N TYR A 8 -10.26 14.77 -14.87
CA TYR A 8 -11.26 13.77 -15.21
C TYR A 8 -10.98 12.51 -14.41
N LEU A 9 -11.92 12.13 -13.56
CA LEU A 9 -11.84 10.92 -12.74
C LEU A 9 -12.35 9.74 -13.56
N ASN A 10 -11.47 8.78 -13.88
CA ASN A 10 -11.80 7.66 -14.76
C ASN A 10 -12.85 6.71 -14.16
N ASN A 11 -13.02 6.70 -12.84
CA ASN A 11 -13.93 5.78 -12.15
C ASN A 11 -15.36 6.31 -11.96
N THR A 12 -15.60 7.62 -12.10
CA THR A 12 -16.89 8.22 -11.70
C THR A 12 -17.49 9.12 -12.78
N SER A 13 -16.90 9.26 -13.96
CA SER A 13 -17.29 10.23 -15.01
C SER A 13 -17.41 11.67 -14.45
N ARG A 14 -16.78 11.92 -13.31
CA ARG A 14 -16.81 13.22 -12.64
C ARG A 14 -15.74 14.10 -13.24
N ARG A 15 -16.15 15.24 -13.75
CA ARG A 15 -15.28 16.31 -14.18
C ARG A 15 -15.13 17.30 -13.04
N GLN A 16 -13.93 17.54 -12.57
CA GLN A 16 -13.63 18.60 -11.63
C GLN A 16 -12.90 19.72 -12.39
N GLU A 17 -13.56 20.85 -12.54
CA GLU A 17 -12.93 22.03 -13.13
C GLU A 17 -12.07 22.71 -12.07
N VAL A 18 -10.81 22.91 -12.39
CA VAL A 18 -9.87 23.61 -11.51
C VAL A 18 -9.84 25.07 -11.93
N PHE A 19 -10.57 25.91 -11.21
CA PHE A 19 -10.61 27.36 -11.46
C PHE A 19 -9.35 28.07 -10.94
N ASN A 20 -8.67 27.48 -9.96
CA ASN A 20 -7.48 28.07 -9.36
C ASN A 20 -6.43 26.98 -9.11
N SER A 21 -5.30 27.08 -9.79
CA SER A 21 -4.18 26.11 -9.67
C SER A 21 -3.48 26.16 -8.30
N THR A 22 -3.84 27.11 -7.44
CA THR A 22 -3.26 27.25 -6.09
C THR A 22 -4.03 26.44 -5.04
N GLU A 23 -5.26 26.01 -5.32
CA GLU A 23 -6.05 25.21 -4.40
C GLU A 23 -5.64 23.73 -4.43
N ILE A 24 -5.50 23.13 -3.24
CA ILE A 24 -5.21 21.71 -3.11
C ILE A 24 -6.42 20.92 -3.61
N GLN A 25 -6.19 20.09 -4.62
CA GLN A 25 -7.21 19.17 -5.12
C GLN A 25 -7.18 17.88 -4.33
N SER A 26 -8.17 17.65 -3.47
CA SER A 26 -8.31 16.43 -2.69
C SER A 26 -9.05 15.36 -3.50
N LEU A 27 -8.39 14.22 -3.73
CA LEU A 27 -8.92 13.04 -4.38
C LEU A 27 -9.11 11.93 -3.35
N LYS A 28 -10.23 11.21 -3.44
CA LYS A 28 -10.53 10.09 -2.56
C LYS A 28 -9.65 8.89 -2.86
N ALA A 29 -9.57 7.98 -1.91
CA ALA A 29 -8.78 6.75 -2.01
C ALA A 29 -9.13 5.84 -3.21
N ASP A 30 -10.34 5.92 -3.74
CA ASP A 30 -10.81 5.20 -4.93
C ASP A 30 -10.59 5.97 -6.24
N GLU A 31 -10.20 7.26 -6.17
CA GLU A 31 -9.99 8.14 -7.30
C GLU A 31 -8.51 8.22 -7.73
N ARG A 32 -7.78 7.10 -7.65
CA ARG A 32 -6.33 7.03 -7.97
C ARG A 32 -6.00 7.00 -9.45
N ASN A 33 -7.03 6.90 -10.30
CA ASN A 33 -6.90 6.90 -11.75
C ASN A 33 -7.62 8.12 -12.31
N PHE A 34 -6.86 9.07 -12.82
CA PHE A 34 -7.43 10.31 -13.33
C PHE A 34 -6.61 10.84 -14.50
N THR A 35 -7.25 11.69 -15.30
CA THR A 35 -6.61 12.37 -16.43
C THR A 35 -6.68 13.87 -16.22
N ILE A 36 -5.54 14.53 -16.31
CA ILE A 36 -5.47 15.98 -16.23
C ILE A 36 -5.37 16.52 -17.66
N THR A 37 -6.31 17.38 -18.02
CA THR A 37 -6.26 18.12 -19.29
C THR A 37 -5.87 19.56 -19.04
N PHE A 38 -5.06 20.09 -19.93
CA PHE A 38 -4.53 21.46 -19.84
C PHE A 38 -4.48 22.08 -21.21
N ALA A 39 -4.59 23.40 -21.27
CA ALA A 39 -4.45 24.17 -22.50
C ALA A 39 -3.60 25.40 -22.25
N ALA A 40 -2.61 25.62 -23.12
CA ALA A 40 -1.86 26.87 -23.15
C ALA A 40 -2.60 27.91 -24.00
N LEU A 41 -2.58 29.16 -23.56
CA LEU A 41 -3.06 30.29 -24.33
C LEU A 41 -2.02 30.67 -25.40
N ASP A 42 -2.13 30.04 -26.56
CA ASP A 42 -1.47 30.54 -27.74
C ASP A 42 -2.47 30.49 -28.91
N TYR A 43 -2.93 31.67 -29.33
CA TYR A 43 -3.95 31.81 -30.36
C TYR A 43 -3.36 31.73 -31.79
N VAL A 44 -2.03 31.75 -31.94
CA VAL A 44 -1.40 31.93 -33.26
C VAL A 44 -0.97 30.58 -33.87
N ASN A 45 -0.53 29.58 -33.09
CA ASN A 45 -0.02 28.34 -33.64
C ASN A 45 -0.25 27.12 -32.71
N SER A 46 -1.49 26.92 -32.29
CA SER A 46 -1.90 25.83 -31.37
C SER A 46 -1.41 24.41 -31.73
N PRO A 47 -1.31 24.02 -33.04
CA PRO A 47 -0.86 22.67 -33.39
C PRO A 47 0.63 22.40 -33.18
N ALA A 48 1.46 23.42 -33.02
CA ALA A 48 2.91 23.28 -32.87
C ALA A 48 3.39 23.21 -31.42
N ILE A 49 2.49 23.48 -30.46
CA ILE A 49 2.83 23.52 -29.05
C ILE A 49 3.08 22.11 -28.52
N LYS A 50 4.22 21.92 -27.87
CA LYS A 50 4.55 20.68 -27.15
C LYS A 50 4.39 20.91 -25.64
N TYR A 51 4.01 19.86 -24.95
CA TYR A 51 3.81 19.85 -23.52
C TYR A 51 4.73 18.85 -22.84
N ALA A 52 5.11 19.16 -21.62
CA ALA A 52 5.77 18.23 -20.72
C ALA A 52 5.22 18.39 -19.31
N TYR A 53 5.10 17.31 -18.58
CA TYR A 53 4.67 17.34 -17.20
C TYR A 53 5.65 16.59 -16.29
N ARG A 54 5.57 16.85 -15.00
CA ARG A 54 6.19 16.06 -13.93
C ARG A 54 5.30 16.05 -12.70
N ILE A 55 5.53 15.06 -11.84
CA ILE A 55 4.80 14.93 -10.57
C ILE A 55 5.84 14.86 -9.47
N GLN A 56 6.09 15.98 -8.80
CA GLN A 56 6.98 16.01 -7.66
C GLN A 56 6.39 15.18 -6.51
N GLY A 57 7.24 14.38 -5.88
CA GLY A 57 6.84 13.41 -4.88
C GLY A 57 6.60 11.99 -5.43
N LEU A 58 6.45 11.84 -6.77
CA LEU A 58 6.34 10.54 -7.42
C LEU A 58 7.46 10.31 -8.44
N ASN A 59 7.62 11.27 -9.37
CA ASN A 59 8.68 11.28 -10.37
C ASN A 59 9.04 12.74 -10.71
N ASP A 60 10.26 13.14 -10.38
CA ASP A 60 10.73 14.51 -10.60
C ASP A 60 11.21 14.78 -12.03
N GLN A 61 11.26 13.75 -12.88
CA GLN A 61 11.66 13.90 -14.27
C GLN A 61 10.53 14.45 -15.13
N TRP A 62 10.87 15.34 -16.07
CA TRP A 62 9.94 15.84 -17.06
C TRP A 62 9.63 14.76 -18.10
N ILE A 63 8.35 14.48 -18.29
CA ILE A 63 7.80 13.54 -19.26
C ILE A 63 7.22 14.36 -20.40
N GLU A 64 7.76 14.21 -21.60
CA GLU A 64 7.27 14.89 -22.79
C GLU A 64 6.01 14.19 -23.34
N LEU A 65 4.99 14.96 -23.61
CA LEU A 65 3.71 14.50 -24.18
C LEU A 65 3.58 14.82 -25.67
N GLY A 66 4.56 15.51 -26.25
CA GLY A 66 4.42 16.06 -27.58
C GLY A 66 3.25 17.04 -27.64
N ASN A 67 2.37 16.91 -28.62
CA ASN A 67 1.23 17.80 -28.82
C ASN A 67 -0.01 17.39 -28.01
N SER A 68 0.08 16.31 -27.21
CA SER A 68 -1.03 15.90 -26.35
C SER A 68 -1.21 16.90 -25.21
N HIS A 69 -2.43 17.34 -24.99
CA HIS A 69 -2.85 18.27 -23.94
C HIS A 69 -3.52 17.55 -22.76
N SER A 70 -3.21 16.27 -22.62
CA SER A 70 -3.71 15.45 -21.52
C SER A 70 -2.64 14.50 -20.96
N ALA A 71 -2.58 14.39 -19.63
CA ALA A 71 -1.74 13.46 -18.91
C ALA A 71 -2.64 12.47 -18.16
N SER A 72 -2.57 11.19 -18.51
CA SER A 72 -3.31 10.12 -17.81
C SER A 72 -2.44 9.50 -16.74
N LEU A 73 -2.91 9.55 -15.52
CA LEU A 73 -2.24 9.05 -14.32
C LEU A 73 -3.02 7.86 -13.78
N ALA A 74 -2.31 6.78 -13.50
CA ALA A 74 -2.92 5.54 -13.03
C ALA A 74 -2.23 5.03 -11.77
N ASN A 75 -3.04 4.55 -10.83
CA ASN A 75 -2.60 3.90 -9.61
C ASN A 75 -1.61 4.75 -8.78
N ILE A 76 -1.91 6.04 -8.65
CA ILE A 76 -1.09 6.94 -7.83
C ILE A 76 -1.29 6.58 -6.35
N PRO A 77 -0.21 6.35 -5.57
CA PRO A 77 -0.31 6.07 -4.14
C PRO A 77 -0.95 7.22 -3.35
N ALA A 78 -1.40 6.94 -2.13
CA ALA A 78 -1.83 8.00 -1.21
C ALA A 78 -0.65 8.92 -0.85
N GLY A 79 -0.90 10.22 -0.80
CA GLY A 79 0.13 11.21 -0.48
C GLY A 79 -0.14 12.58 -1.08
N ASP A 80 0.83 13.46 -0.87
CA ASP A 80 0.82 14.83 -1.38
C ASP A 80 1.75 14.94 -2.59
N TYR A 81 1.21 15.43 -3.70
CA TYR A 81 1.92 15.55 -4.96
C TYR A 81 1.77 16.94 -5.53
N LEU A 82 2.77 17.39 -6.27
CA LEU A 82 2.72 18.63 -7.03
C LEU A 82 2.83 18.29 -8.53
N PHE A 83 1.68 18.28 -9.20
CA PHE A 83 1.64 18.16 -10.66
C PHE A 83 2.11 19.48 -11.29
N GLN A 84 3.07 19.40 -12.19
CA GLN A 84 3.58 20.56 -12.91
C GLN A 84 3.53 20.29 -14.41
N VAL A 85 3.09 21.28 -15.15
CA VAL A 85 3.04 21.22 -16.60
C VAL A 85 3.68 22.48 -17.19
N LYS A 86 4.45 22.32 -18.27
CA LYS A 86 5.03 23.40 -19.07
C LYS A 86 4.77 23.17 -20.54
N SER A 87 4.87 24.23 -21.34
CA SER A 87 4.70 24.15 -22.78
C SER A 87 5.83 24.86 -23.53
N THR A 88 5.94 24.57 -24.81
CA THR A 88 6.75 25.37 -25.72
C THR A 88 5.96 26.62 -26.17
N ASN A 89 6.67 27.57 -26.77
CA ASN A 89 6.03 28.62 -27.56
C ASN A 89 5.66 28.11 -28.97
N GLY A 90 5.06 28.96 -29.81
CA GLY A 90 4.70 28.63 -31.18
C GLY A 90 5.87 28.24 -32.07
N ASP A 91 7.13 28.57 -31.71
CA ASP A 91 8.34 28.22 -32.40
C ASP A 91 8.96 26.89 -31.90
N GLY A 92 8.30 26.21 -30.97
CA GLY A 92 8.75 24.93 -30.42
C GLY A 92 9.85 25.05 -29.34
N VAL A 93 10.11 26.25 -28.82
CA VAL A 93 11.10 26.49 -27.76
C VAL A 93 10.44 26.38 -26.40
N TRP A 94 11.04 25.61 -25.49
CA TRP A 94 10.56 25.51 -24.10
C TRP A 94 10.65 26.86 -23.40
N VAL A 95 9.55 27.28 -22.79
CA VAL A 95 9.47 28.52 -22.02
C VAL A 95 9.26 28.21 -20.54
N ASP A 96 9.72 29.12 -19.68
CA ASP A 96 9.54 29.00 -18.25
C ASP A 96 8.13 29.47 -17.83
N ASN A 97 7.11 28.70 -18.23
CA ASN A 97 5.70 28.93 -17.97
C ASN A 97 5.07 27.81 -17.14
N ALA A 98 5.86 27.11 -16.34
CA ALA A 98 5.38 25.99 -15.56
C ALA A 98 4.22 26.40 -14.63
N THR A 99 3.12 25.69 -14.75
CA THR A 99 1.97 25.83 -13.85
C THR A 99 1.94 24.61 -12.92
N SER A 100 1.70 24.85 -11.63
CA SER A 100 1.70 23.84 -10.59
C SER A 100 0.28 23.63 -10.07
N LEU A 101 -0.07 22.36 -9.83
CA LEU A 101 -1.34 21.95 -9.24
C LEU A 101 -1.05 21.02 -8.07
N PRO A 102 -1.30 21.42 -6.83
CA PRO A 102 -1.17 20.55 -5.66
C PRO A 102 -2.32 19.54 -5.64
N ILE A 103 -1.99 18.26 -5.47
CA ILE A 103 -2.93 17.14 -5.43
C ILE A 103 -2.69 16.37 -4.15
N HIS A 104 -3.74 16.18 -3.38
CA HIS A 104 -3.75 15.33 -2.18
C HIS A 104 -4.59 14.08 -2.44
N ILE A 105 -4.00 12.89 -2.28
CA ILE A 105 -4.71 11.62 -2.44
C ILE A 105 -4.88 10.97 -1.07
N GLU A 106 -6.13 10.78 -0.67
CA GLU A 106 -6.46 10.20 0.62
C GLU A 106 -6.03 8.73 0.71
N PRO A 107 -5.50 8.28 1.87
CA PRO A 107 -5.16 6.88 2.08
C PRO A 107 -6.40 6.01 2.20
N THR A 108 -6.34 4.77 1.73
CA THR A 108 -7.35 3.75 1.99
C THR A 108 -7.33 3.37 3.47
N PHE A 109 -8.46 2.90 4.00
CA PHE A 109 -8.55 2.43 5.40
C PHE A 109 -7.42 1.46 5.78
N PHE A 110 -7.07 0.54 4.88
CA PHE A 110 -6.02 -0.46 5.10
C PHE A 110 -4.58 0.10 5.09
N GLU A 111 -4.38 1.29 4.55
CA GLU A 111 -3.09 2.00 4.52
C GLU A 111 -2.93 2.95 5.72
N THR A 112 -3.97 3.08 6.54
CA THR A 112 -3.96 3.95 7.71
C THR A 112 -3.11 3.34 8.83
N ILE A 113 -2.42 4.18 9.62
CA ILE A 113 -1.62 3.76 10.79
C ILE A 113 -2.41 2.84 11.72
N TRP A 114 -3.70 3.11 11.92
CA TRP A 114 -4.58 2.29 12.76
C TRP A 114 -4.76 0.86 12.24
N ALA A 115 -4.84 0.67 10.93
CA ALA A 115 -4.90 -0.67 10.35
C ALA A 115 -3.60 -1.44 10.54
N ILE A 116 -2.45 -0.77 10.40
CA ILE A 116 -1.13 -1.37 10.65
C ILE A 116 -1.01 -1.81 12.11
N LEU A 117 -1.40 -0.97 13.06
CA LEU A 117 -1.41 -1.32 14.48
C LEU A 117 -2.32 -2.53 14.76
N LEU A 118 -3.50 -2.58 14.14
CA LEU A 118 -4.42 -3.70 14.26
C LEU A 118 -3.78 -5.01 13.75
N TYR A 119 -3.10 -4.98 12.62
CA TYR A 119 -2.40 -6.16 12.07
C TYR A 119 -1.29 -6.64 13.00
N ILE A 120 -0.53 -5.72 13.61
CA ILE A 120 0.51 -6.08 14.59
C ILE A 120 -0.12 -6.76 15.80
N VAL A 121 -1.21 -6.24 16.34
CA VAL A 121 -1.92 -6.84 17.50
C VAL A 121 -2.42 -8.24 17.16
N ILE A 122 -3.05 -8.42 15.99
CA ILE A 122 -3.52 -9.74 15.53
C ILE A 122 -2.33 -10.72 15.38
N GLY A 123 -1.22 -10.27 14.81
CA GLY A 123 -0.02 -11.10 14.66
C GLY A 123 0.55 -11.55 16.00
N ILE A 124 0.64 -10.66 16.98
CA ILE A 124 1.09 -11.00 18.34
C ILE A 124 0.12 -11.98 19.01
N ALA A 125 -1.19 -11.77 18.90
CA ALA A 125 -2.18 -12.67 19.46
C ALA A 125 -2.09 -14.07 18.86
N ALA A 126 -1.93 -14.19 17.54
CA ALA A 126 -1.73 -15.46 16.86
C ALA A 126 -0.47 -16.18 17.36
N LEU A 127 0.64 -15.45 17.52
CA LEU A 127 1.90 -16.01 18.05
C LEU A 127 1.71 -16.54 19.46
N LEU A 128 1.05 -15.80 20.34
CA LEU A 128 0.78 -16.24 21.72
C LEU A 128 -0.09 -17.51 21.77
N ILE A 129 -1.08 -17.61 20.89
CA ILE A 129 -1.92 -18.81 20.77
C ILE A 129 -1.07 -20.02 20.35
N VAL A 130 -0.18 -19.86 19.38
CA VAL A 130 0.72 -20.96 18.96
C VAL A 130 1.62 -21.39 20.12
N ILE A 131 2.25 -20.44 20.82
CA ILE A 131 3.08 -20.73 21.99
C ILE A 131 2.28 -21.48 23.07
N TYR A 132 1.06 -21.02 23.37
CA TYR A 132 0.18 -21.68 24.34
C TYR A 132 -0.13 -23.13 23.95
N ILE A 133 -0.46 -23.37 22.67
CA ILE A 133 -0.74 -24.71 22.16
C ILE A 133 0.50 -25.61 22.30
N VAL A 134 1.69 -25.14 21.91
CA VAL A 134 2.93 -25.90 22.03
C VAL A 134 3.23 -26.28 23.49
N ILE A 135 3.13 -25.30 24.41
CA ILE A 135 3.32 -25.57 25.84
C ILE A 135 2.31 -26.61 26.35
N ARG A 136 1.07 -26.50 25.91
CA ARG A 136 0.02 -27.44 26.34
C ARG A 136 0.28 -28.87 25.85
N ILE A 137 0.68 -29.02 24.59
CA ILE A 137 1.03 -30.32 24.00
C ILE A 137 2.24 -30.95 24.73
N THR A 138 3.30 -30.17 24.94
CA THR A 138 4.50 -30.68 25.63
C THR A 138 4.22 -31.09 27.07
N ASN A 139 3.38 -30.37 27.78
CA ASN A 139 2.97 -30.71 29.14
C ASN A 139 2.11 -31.98 29.18
N LEU A 140 1.25 -32.21 28.20
CA LEU A 140 0.47 -33.44 28.07
C LEU A 140 1.37 -34.64 27.78
N GLN A 141 2.33 -34.52 26.88
CA GLN A 141 3.29 -35.56 26.57
C GLN A 141 4.09 -35.98 27.82
N ARG A 142 4.60 -35.01 28.58
CA ARG A 142 5.32 -35.30 29.84
C ARG A 142 4.49 -36.08 30.85
N ARG A 143 3.18 -35.81 30.95
CA ARG A 143 2.28 -36.54 31.85
C ARG A 143 2.11 -37.99 31.40
N VAL A 144 1.92 -38.22 30.11
CA VAL A 144 1.79 -39.57 29.52
C VAL A 144 3.08 -40.39 29.75
N ASP A 145 4.25 -39.77 29.49
CA ASP A 145 5.54 -40.41 29.71
C ASP A 145 5.75 -40.80 31.18
N PHE A 146 5.38 -39.94 32.10
CA PHE A 146 5.46 -40.19 33.54
C PHE A 146 4.55 -41.36 33.97
N GLU A 147 3.32 -41.43 33.50
CA GLU A 147 2.38 -42.53 33.78
C GLU A 147 2.89 -43.86 33.22
N GLN A 148 3.48 -43.85 32.00
CA GLN A 148 4.09 -45.03 31.41
C GLN A 148 5.30 -45.52 32.21
N GLN A 149 6.15 -44.61 32.67
CA GLN A 149 7.30 -44.97 33.54
C GLN A 149 6.84 -45.61 34.85
N LEU A 150 5.81 -45.03 35.50
CA LEU A 150 5.23 -45.61 36.71
C LEU A 150 4.62 -46.99 36.47
N SER A 151 3.93 -47.19 35.36
CA SER A 151 3.36 -48.47 34.97
C SER A 151 4.46 -49.53 34.75
N ASN A 152 5.53 -49.16 34.04
CA ASN A 152 6.66 -50.03 33.79
C ASN A 152 7.43 -50.43 35.08
N LEU A 153 7.58 -49.45 36.01
CA LEU A 153 8.18 -49.75 37.33
C LEU A 153 7.34 -50.73 38.14
N LYS A 154 6.02 -50.56 38.14
CA LYS A 154 5.08 -51.48 38.80
C LYS A 154 5.18 -52.89 38.21
N LEU A 155 5.20 -53.02 36.89
CA LEU A 155 5.34 -54.31 36.21
C LEU A 155 6.67 -54.98 36.55
N ARG A 156 7.79 -54.27 36.52
CA ARG A 156 9.10 -54.81 36.93
C ARG A 156 9.09 -55.29 38.37
N PHE A 157 8.58 -54.50 39.28
CA PHE A 157 8.48 -54.86 40.68
C PHE A 157 7.68 -56.17 40.90
N PHE A 158 6.51 -56.29 40.25
CA PHE A 158 5.74 -57.54 40.31
C PHE A 158 6.46 -58.71 39.66
N THR A 159 7.19 -58.53 38.60
CA THR A 159 7.97 -59.60 37.93
C THR A 159 9.09 -60.04 38.82
N ASP A 160 9.85 -59.15 39.44
CA ASP A 160 10.97 -59.45 40.32
C ASP A 160 10.52 -60.20 41.58
N ILE A 161 9.45 -59.75 42.23
CA ILE A 161 8.87 -60.45 43.38
C ILE A 161 8.38 -61.87 43.00
N SER A 162 7.74 -62.03 41.84
CA SER A 162 7.25 -63.31 41.38
C SER A 162 8.42 -64.27 41.10
N HIS A 163 9.58 -63.75 40.70
CA HIS A 163 10.78 -64.54 40.48
C HIS A 163 11.47 -64.98 41.78
N GLU A 164 11.54 -64.08 42.78
CA GLU A 164 12.06 -64.37 44.10
C GLU A 164 11.21 -65.37 44.87
N LEU A 165 9.89 -65.29 44.74
CA LEU A 165 8.96 -66.22 45.36
C LEU A 165 8.94 -67.59 44.68
N ARG A 166 9.48 -67.72 43.48
CA ARG A 166 9.56 -68.99 42.73
C ARG A 166 10.86 -69.81 43.06
N THR A 167 11.78 -69.25 43.82
CA THR A 167 12.98 -69.95 44.31
C THR A 167 12.88 -70.32 45.82
N PRO A 168 12.10 -71.35 46.20
CA PRO A 168 12.26 -72.01 47.46
C PRO A 168 12.64 -73.45 47.18
N LEU A 169 13.74 -73.90 47.77
CA LEU A 169 14.16 -75.28 47.99
C LEU A 169 14.76 -76.02 46.81
#